data_06af0bf4b46bd2c102b4de77ccdaac4c
#
_entry.id   06af0bf4b46bd2c102b4de77ccdaac4c
#
_cell.length_a   1.000
_cell.length_b   1.000
_cell.length_c   1.000
_cell.angle_alpha   90.00
_cell.angle_beta   90.00
_cell.angle_gamma   90.00
#
_symmetry.space_group_name_H-M   'P 1'
#
loop_
_entity.id
_entity.type
_entity.pdbx_description
1 polymer ?
#
loop_
_entity_poly.entity_id
_entity_poly.type
_entity_poly.pdbx_seq_one_letter_code
_entity_poly.pdbx_strand_id
1 'polypeptide(L)'
;MGGEFRAKGDDEGAIFNMLVYPPCFTLIAMGIYNIEAMHANLRKMNVVCATIYAAILAIFGVGYSQSGSFHIGNWLYVMVFLFGVNLAYCHVMIIVEIRKRRKMLEEMAGNDILPYVRFARASVIILLLLIIAMPVAVLSTDFLYVIGPLELLALLFFTISFVSLGYNYNPAEELLDKDVEENYAVMENGQMETTQIETTETESTQTEIEQTESSQTENRGETAPCAEEQNVEQDKKEETLQQQFAAARQKIIREKLDAWCASRGYKDTSVNMISLARSLSITKTELSRYLSSCYNTTFRIWLAEVRFEAAKQMILEHPDYSNDVISAECGFSSRSYLYRMFKEKEGCSPTAWKGKNS
;
A
#
# COMPACT_ATOMS: atom_id res chain seq x y z
N MET A 1 19.99 -13.57 -35.32
CA MET A 1 19.27 -13.71 -36.64
C MET A 1 18.53 -12.43 -37.02
N GLY A 2 17.76 -11.76 -36.15
CA GLY A 2 17.02 -10.52 -36.51
C GLY A 2 17.87 -9.32 -36.96
N GLY A 3 19.13 -9.22 -36.50
CA GLY A 3 20.02 -8.11 -36.86
C GLY A 3 20.54 -8.12 -38.30
N GLU A 4 20.75 -9.31 -38.87
CA GLU A 4 21.23 -9.44 -40.28
C GLU A 4 20.15 -9.08 -41.30
N PHE A 5 18.90 -9.42 -41.04
CA PHE A 5 17.78 -9.08 -41.93
C PHE A 5 17.54 -7.58 -41.98
N ARG A 6 17.70 -6.86 -40.85
CA ARG A 6 17.58 -5.39 -40.80
C ARG A 6 18.72 -4.64 -41.49
N ALA A 7 19.96 -5.16 -41.41
CA ALA A 7 21.11 -4.54 -42.04
C ALA A 7 20.97 -4.45 -43.58
N LYS A 8 20.08 -5.26 -44.19
CA LYS A 8 19.74 -5.24 -45.60
C LYS A 8 18.58 -4.33 -45.98
N GLY A 9 18.03 -3.56 -45.03
CA GLY A 9 16.86 -2.69 -45.25
C GLY A 9 15.54 -3.42 -45.43
N ASP A 10 15.47 -4.66 -44.96
CA ASP A 10 14.30 -5.52 -45.07
C ASP A 10 13.38 -5.37 -43.85
N ASP A 11 12.09 -5.12 -44.08
CA ASP A 11 11.06 -5.06 -43.03
C ASP A 11 10.85 -6.40 -42.31
N GLU A 12 11.34 -7.51 -42.86
CA GLU A 12 11.18 -8.86 -42.33
C GLU A 12 11.73 -9.01 -40.90
N GLY A 13 12.89 -8.41 -40.61
CA GLY A 13 13.47 -8.40 -39.26
C GLY A 13 12.65 -7.61 -38.24
N ALA A 14 12.01 -6.52 -38.68
CA ALA A 14 11.13 -5.74 -37.84
C ALA A 14 9.84 -6.51 -37.50
N ILE A 15 9.28 -7.21 -38.47
CA ILE A 15 8.10 -8.07 -38.30
C ILE A 15 8.40 -9.22 -37.35
N PHE A 16 9.53 -9.91 -37.52
CA PHE A 16 9.95 -10.98 -36.62
C PHE A 16 10.08 -10.48 -35.17
N ASN A 17 10.68 -9.30 -35.00
CA ASN A 17 10.79 -8.68 -33.68
C ASN A 17 9.41 -8.35 -33.09
N MET A 18 8.44 -7.90 -33.92
CA MET A 18 7.07 -7.64 -33.50
C MET A 18 6.31 -8.90 -33.08
N LEU A 19 6.67 -10.06 -33.58
CA LEU A 19 6.06 -11.32 -33.17
C LEU A 19 6.66 -11.90 -31.89
N VAL A 20 7.95 -11.64 -31.63
CA VAL A 20 8.69 -12.23 -30.50
C VAL A 20 8.74 -11.32 -29.28
N TYR A 21 9.00 -10.03 -29.44
CA TYR A 21 9.19 -9.14 -28.30
C TYR A 21 7.93 -8.86 -27.46
N PRO A 22 6.74 -8.62 -28.04
CA PRO A 22 5.56 -8.36 -27.24
C PRO A 22 5.27 -9.42 -26.17
N PRO A 23 5.27 -10.74 -26.48
CA PRO A 23 5.07 -11.75 -25.43
C PRO A 23 6.21 -11.78 -24.41
N CYS A 24 7.48 -11.61 -24.85
CA CYS A 24 8.62 -11.59 -23.91
C CYS A 24 8.52 -10.43 -22.91
N PHE A 25 8.28 -9.22 -23.40
CA PHE A 25 8.13 -8.05 -22.52
C PHE A 25 6.90 -8.13 -21.65
N THR A 26 5.81 -8.67 -22.16
CA THR A 26 4.61 -8.88 -21.37
C THR A 26 4.87 -9.84 -20.20
N LEU A 27 5.57 -10.95 -20.45
CA LEU A 27 5.92 -11.91 -19.40
C LEU A 27 6.84 -11.30 -18.33
N ILE A 28 7.82 -10.49 -18.74
CA ILE A 28 8.70 -9.77 -17.81
C ILE A 28 7.90 -8.76 -16.99
N ALA A 29 7.06 -7.96 -17.64
CA ALA A 29 6.21 -6.99 -16.97
C ALA A 29 5.23 -7.64 -15.99
N MET A 30 4.66 -8.79 -16.35
CA MET A 30 3.82 -9.60 -15.46
C MET A 30 4.60 -10.12 -14.26
N GLY A 31 5.84 -10.56 -14.46
CA GLY A 31 6.73 -10.96 -13.36
C GLY A 31 6.95 -9.82 -12.38
N ILE A 32 7.36 -8.65 -12.88
CA ILE A 32 7.56 -7.45 -12.04
C ILE A 32 6.25 -7.02 -11.36
N TYR A 33 5.14 -7.02 -12.11
CA TYR A 33 3.83 -6.66 -11.54
C TYR A 33 3.43 -7.59 -10.40
N ASN A 34 3.60 -8.91 -10.56
CA ASN A 34 3.28 -9.89 -9.52
C ASN A 34 4.09 -9.71 -8.25
N ILE A 35 5.32 -9.34 -8.42
CA ILE A 35 6.24 -9.11 -7.32
C ILE A 35 5.87 -7.81 -6.56
N GLU A 36 5.48 -6.76 -7.27
CA GLU A 36 5.11 -5.47 -6.67
C GLU A 36 3.65 -5.44 -6.18
N ALA A 37 2.76 -6.19 -6.82
CA ALA A 37 1.34 -6.15 -6.50
C ALA A 37 1.03 -6.96 -5.25
N MET A 38 0.45 -6.31 -4.29
CA MET A 38 -0.02 -6.94 -3.05
C MET A 38 -1.30 -7.74 -3.25
N HIS A 39 -2.17 -7.26 -4.15
CA HIS A 39 -3.43 -7.91 -4.56
C HIS A 39 -3.55 -7.81 -6.07
N ALA A 40 -2.76 -8.62 -6.76
CA ALA A 40 -2.70 -8.58 -8.20
C ALA A 40 -4.00 -9.11 -8.83
N ASN A 41 -4.71 -8.25 -9.54
CA ASN A 41 -5.74 -8.72 -10.45
C ASN A 41 -5.07 -9.18 -11.78
N LEU A 42 -4.24 -10.22 -11.66
CA LEU A 42 -3.50 -10.85 -12.76
C LEU A 42 -4.40 -11.17 -13.95
N ARG A 43 -5.62 -11.63 -13.66
CA ARG A 43 -6.56 -12.02 -14.70
C ARG A 43 -6.89 -10.86 -15.64
N LYS A 44 -7.08 -9.64 -15.11
CA LYS A 44 -7.35 -8.47 -15.96
C LYS A 44 -6.15 -8.10 -16.82
N MET A 45 -4.96 -8.05 -16.23
CA MET A 45 -3.73 -7.72 -16.95
C MET A 45 -3.47 -8.76 -18.06
N ASN A 46 -3.57 -10.07 -17.74
CA ASN A 46 -3.37 -11.15 -18.70
C ASN A 46 -4.34 -11.07 -19.87
N VAL A 47 -5.63 -10.81 -19.60
CA VAL A 47 -6.65 -10.71 -20.66
C VAL A 47 -6.37 -9.52 -21.57
N VAL A 48 -6.05 -8.34 -21.03
CA VAL A 48 -5.74 -7.16 -21.84
C VAL A 48 -4.51 -7.40 -22.72
N CYS A 49 -3.42 -7.89 -22.14
CA CYS A 49 -2.20 -8.16 -22.89
C CYS A 49 -2.41 -9.24 -23.96
N ALA A 50 -3.12 -10.33 -23.65
CA ALA A 50 -3.44 -11.36 -24.61
C ALA A 50 -4.32 -10.84 -25.76
N THR A 51 -5.27 -9.98 -25.47
CA THR A 51 -6.14 -9.35 -26.48
C THR A 51 -5.35 -8.46 -27.42
N ILE A 52 -4.45 -7.62 -26.88
CA ILE A 52 -3.58 -6.76 -27.71
C ILE A 52 -2.64 -7.61 -28.57
N TYR A 53 -2.05 -8.69 -27.99
CA TYR A 53 -1.18 -9.57 -28.76
C TYR A 53 -1.93 -10.33 -29.86
N ALA A 54 -3.15 -10.81 -29.57
CA ALA A 54 -4.02 -11.40 -30.58
C ALA A 54 -4.35 -10.41 -31.72
N ALA A 55 -4.56 -9.14 -31.39
CA ALA A 55 -4.75 -8.10 -32.39
C ALA A 55 -3.50 -7.87 -33.25
N ILE A 56 -2.30 -7.89 -32.66
CA ILE A 56 -1.03 -7.81 -33.41
C ILE A 56 -0.91 -8.96 -34.40
N LEU A 57 -1.21 -10.22 -33.96
CA LEU A 57 -1.19 -11.39 -34.82
C LEU A 57 -2.24 -11.31 -35.95
N ALA A 58 -3.44 -10.82 -35.64
CA ALA A 58 -4.50 -10.66 -36.64
C ALA A 58 -4.11 -9.64 -37.71
N ILE A 59 -3.51 -8.51 -37.31
CA ILE A 59 -3.01 -7.48 -38.25
C ILE A 59 -1.89 -8.02 -39.12
N PHE A 60 -0.97 -8.79 -38.52
CA PHE A 60 0.05 -9.49 -39.31
C PHE A 60 -0.58 -10.41 -40.34
N GLY A 61 -1.58 -11.23 -39.93
CA GLY A 61 -2.30 -12.15 -40.85
C GLY A 61 -2.99 -11.42 -42.01
N VAL A 62 -3.63 -10.27 -41.73
CA VAL A 62 -4.25 -9.42 -42.76
C VAL A 62 -3.19 -8.85 -43.71
N GLY A 63 -2.12 -8.29 -43.18
CA GLY A 63 -1.01 -7.75 -44.00
C GLY A 63 -0.37 -8.79 -44.88
N TYR A 64 -0.11 -9.98 -44.32
CA TYR A 64 0.45 -11.10 -45.05
C TYR A 64 -0.50 -11.62 -46.16
N SER A 65 -1.80 -11.69 -45.88
CA SER A 65 -2.82 -12.12 -46.87
C SER A 65 -2.94 -11.14 -48.03
N GLN A 66 -2.72 -9.84 -47.79
CA GLN A 66 -2.79 -8.84 -48.85
C GLN A 66 -1.52 -8.74 -49.68
N SER A 67 -0.35 -8.94 -49.06
CA SER A 67 0.95 -8.74 -49.75
C SER A 67 1.50 -10.05 -50.35
N GLY A 68 1.05 -11.21 -49.85
CA GLY A 68 1.60 -12.55 -50.23
C GLY A 68 3.05 -12.75 -49.79
N SER A 69 3.61 -11.84 -48.99
CA SER A 69 4.99 -11.83 -48.54
C SER A 69 5.10 -11.28 -47.11
N PHE A 70 6.28 -11.40 -46.49
CA PHE A 70 6.55 -10.79 -45.18
C PHE A 70 6.64 -9.24 -45.27
N HIS A 71 6.64 -8.66 -46.46
CA HIS A 71 6.56 -7.22 -46.67
C HIS A 71 5.12 -6.74 -46.53
N ILE A 72 4.70 -6.43 -45.28
CA ILE A 72 3.31 -6.02 -44.96
C ILE A 72 3.11 -4.49 -45.08
N GLY A 73 4.14 -3.73 -45.45
CA GLY A 73 4.04 -2.28 -45.67
C GLY A 73 3.53 -1.51 -44.44
N ASN A 74 2.52 -0.67 -44.65
CA ASN A 74 2.00 0.21 -43.58
C ASN A 74 1.40 -0.57 -42.35
N TRP A 75 1.05 -1.83 -42.48
CA TRP A 75 0.56 -2.65 -41.36
C TRP A 75 1.61 -2.83 -40.27
N LEU A 76 2.91 -2.76 -40.63
CA LEU A 76 4.00 -2.79 -39.65
C LEU A 76 3.88 -1.66 -38.61
N TYR A 77 3.57 -0.43 -39.05
CA TYR A 77 3.43 0.69 -38.12
C TYR A 77 2.24 0.55 -37.19
N VAL A 78 1.16 -0.10 -37.65
CA VAL A 78 0.02 -0.40 -36.79
C VAL A 78 0.39 -1.43 -35.73
N MET A 79 1.17 -2.46 -36.09
CA MET A 79 1.70 -3.44 -35.12
C MET A 79 2.62 -2.77 -34.09
N VAL A 80 3.53 -1.89 -34.52
CA VAL A 80 4.41 -1.13 -33.64
C VAL A 80 3.61 -0.24 -32.69
N PHE A 81 2.57 0.42 -33.18
CA PHE A 81 1.68 1.24 -32.35
C PHE A 81 0.98 0.38 -31.28
N LEU A 82 0.40 -0.76 -31.64
CA LEU A 82 -0.23 -1.68 -30.68
C LEU A 82 0.77 -2.23 -29.66
N PHE A 83 1.99 -2.51 -30.09
CA PHE A 83 3.06 -2.92 -29.18
C PHE A 83 3.38 -1.79 -28.17
N GLY A 84 3.50 -0.55 -28.65
CA GLY A 84 3.68 0.61 -27.77
C GLY A 84 2.55 0.78 -26.76
N VAL A 85 1.30 0.57 -27.19
CA VAL A 85 0.12 0.59 -26.30
C VAL A 85 0.20 -0.52 -25.23
N ASN A 86 0.55 -1.74 -25.63
CA ASN A 86 0.72 -2.86 -24.70
C ASN A 86 1.82 -2.57 -23.67
N LEU A 87 2.95 -2.06 -24.14
CA LEU A 87 4.08 -1.72 -23.28
C LEU A 87 3.71 -0.61 -22.30
N ALA A 88 3.07 0.46 -22.80
CA ALA A 88 2.59 1.56 -21.97
C ALA A 88 1.60 1.08 -20.90
N TYR A 89 0.66 0.22 -21.26
CA TYR A 89 -0.28 -0.38 -20.32
C TYR A 89 0.44 -1.14 -19.20
N CYS A 90 1.36 -2.05 -19.55
CA CYS A 90 2.13 -2.83 -18.57
C CYS A 90 2.92 -1.92 -17.61
N HIS A 91 3.62 -0.92 -18.16
CA HIS A 91 4.44 -0.01 -17.35
C HIS A 91 3.60 0.88 -16.43
N VAL A 92 2.46 1.37 -16.92
CA VAL A 92 1.53 2.16 -16.11
C VAL A 92 1.00 1.32 -14.94
N MET A 93 0.65 0.06 -15.17
CA MET A 93 0.20 -0.85 -14.11
C MET A 93 1.29 -1.07 -13.05
N ILE A 94 2.54 -1.28 -13.46
CA ILE A 94 3.68 -1.42 -12.54
C ILE A 94 3.89 -0.13 -11.74
N ILE A 95 3.85 1.03 -12.40
CA ILE A 95 4.00 2.35 -11.73
C ILE A 95 2.91 2.57 -10.69
N VAL A 96 1.67 2.18 -10.98
CA VAL A 96 0.54 2.28 -10.03
C VAL A 96 0.80 1.42 -8.80
N GLU A 97 1.25 0.16 -8.98
CA GLU A 97 1.55 -0.72 -7.85
C GLU A 97 2.75 -0.23 -7.02
N ILE A 98 3.81 0.27 -7.65
CA ILE A 98 4.95 0.89 -6.94
C ILE A 98 4.48 2.07 -6.08
N ARG A 99 3.59 2.93 -6.61
CA ARG A 99 3.04 4.07 -5.86
C ARG A 99 2.16 3.63 -4.70
N LYS A 100 1.33 2.61 -4.92
CA LYS A 100 0.45 2.04 -3.90
C LYS A 100 1.26 1.42 -2.76
N ARG A 101 2.27 0.61 -3.09
CA ARG A 101 3.19 0.02 -2.11
C ARG A 101 3.95 1.09 -1.33
N ARG A 102 4.44 2.13 -2.01
CA ARG A 102 5.09 3.25 -1.35
C ARG A 102 4.17 3.89 -0.30
N LYS A 103 2.92 4.20 -0.67
CA LYS A 103 1.94 4.80 0.26
C LYS A 103 1.70 3.91 1.47
N MET A 104 1.53 2.61 1.24
CA MET A 104 1.35 1.64 2.32
C MET A 104 2.56 1.57 3.25
N LEU A 105 3.79 1.56 2.72
CA LEU A 105 4.99 1.58 3.53
C LEU A 105 5.13 2.89 4.34
N GLU A 106 4.71 4.03 3.77
CA GLU A 106 4.67 5.31 4.49
C GLU A 106 3.70 5.27 5.70
N GLU A 107 2.62 4.50 5.62
CA GLU A 107 1.61 4.37 6.67
C GLU A 107 1.98 3.29 7.70
N MET A 108 2.51 2.15 7.28
CA MET A 108 2.63 0.94 8.10
C MET A 108 4.05 0.57 8.54
N ALA A 109 5.09 0.99 7.80
CA ALA A 109 6.44 0.59 8.13
C ALA A 109 6.98 1.30 9.37
N GLY A 110 7.55 0.53 10.31
CA GLY A 110 8.23 1.09 11.49
C GLY A 110 9.66 1.55 11.22
N ASN A 111 10.20 1.28 10.02
CA ASN A 111 11.59 1.49 9.66
C ASN A 111 11.80 2.60 8.64
N ASP A 112 13.10 2.83 8.33
CA ASP A 112 13.50 3.76 7.28
C ASP A 112 13.07 3.28 5.90
N ILE A 113 12.15 3.98 5.27
CA ILE A 113 11.67 3.69 3.91
C ILE A 113 12.42 4.45 2.82
N LEU A 114 13.41 5.28 3.17
CA LEU A 114 14.14 6.11 2.21
C LEU A 114 14.82 5.28 1.09
N PRO A 115 15.42 4.11 1.37
CA PRO A 115 15.95 3.25 0.32
C PRO A 115 14.88 2.85 -0.70
N TYR A 116 13.69 2.45 -0.24
CA TYR A 116 12.56 2.12 -1.12
C TYR A 116 12.05 3.33 -1.90
N VAL A 117 11.95 4.50 -1.28
CA VAL A 117 11.52 5.74 -1.97
C VAL A 117 12.48 6.13 -3.09
N ARG A 118 13.79 5.97 -2.88
CA ARG A 118 14.81 6.21 -3.92
C ARG A 118 14.68 5.21 -5.07
N PHE A 119 14.54 3.94 -4.75
CA PHE A 119 14.29 2.89 -5.72
C PHE A 119 13.02 3.15 -6.52
N ALA A 120 11.89 3.40 -5.86
CA ALA A 120 10.61 3.67 -6.50
C ALA A 120 10.68 4.86 -7.48
N ARG A 121 11.40 5.92 -7.11
CA ARG A 121 11.62 7.08 -7.99
C ARG A 121 12.44 6.72 -9.22
N ALA A 122 13.57 6.03 -9.03
CA ALA A 122 14.41 5.59 -10.13
C ALA A 122 13.66 4.64 -11.06
N SER A 123 12.91 3.69 -10.50
CA SER A 123 12.09 2.74 -11.25
C SER A 123 11.06 3.42 -12.14
N VAL A 124 10.32 4.40 -11.62
CA VAL A 124 9.34 5.15 -12.40
C VAL A 124 10.01 5.87 -13.57
N ILE A 125 11.17 6.50 -13.35
CA ILE A 125 11.91 7.20 -14.42
C ILE A 125 12.36 6.21 -15.50
N ILE A 126 12.95 5.08 -15.12
CA ILE A 126 13.40 4.04 -16.05
C ILE A 126 12.22 3.51 -16.88
N LEU A 127 11.11 3.17 -16.23
CA LEU A 127 9.91 2.67 -16.91
C LEU A 127 9.34 3.67 -17.91
N LEU A 128 9.30 4.96 -17.56
CA LEU A 128 8.84 6.00 -18.48
C LEU A 128 9.76 6.17 -19.70
N LEU A 129 11.07 6.04 -19.53
CA LEU A 129 12.02 6.09 -20.62
C LEU A 129 11.86 4.88 -21.56
N LEU A 130 11.63 3.68 -21.01
CA LEU A 130 11.44 2.44 -21.77
C LEU A 130 10.16 2.45 -22.61
N ILE A 131 9.07 3.08 -22.14
CA ILE A 131 7.82 3.22 -22.92
C ILE A 131 8.10 3.88 -24.29
N ILE A 132 8.99 4.85 -24.32
CA ILE A 132 9.31 5.61 -25.55
C ILE A 132 10.41 4.92 -26.35
N ALA A 133 11.44 4.43 -25.65
CA ALA A 133 12.63 3.89 -26.30
C ALA A 133 12.37 2.56 -27.04
N MET A 134 11.52 1.69 -26.51
CA MET A 134 11.32 0.35 -27.06
C MET A 134 10.61 0.31 -28.42
N PRO A 135 9.49 1.00 -28.64
CA PRO A 135 8.88 1.04 -29.97
C PRO A 135 9.83 1.59 -31.04
N VAL A 136 10.68 2.56 -30.69
CA VAL A 136 11.69 3.13 -31.61
C VAL A 136 12.80 2.11 -31.89
N ALA A 137 13.27 1.38 -30.87
CA ALA A 137 14.32 0.39 -31.01
C ALA A 137 13.93 -0.77 -31.96
N VAL A 138 12.65 -1.11 -31.99
CA VAL A 138 12.15 -2.16 -32.89
C VAL A 138 12.26 -1.75 -34.35
N LEU A 139 12.13 -0.46 -34.67
CA LEU A 139 12.19 0.06 -36.03
C LEU A 139 13.62 0.33 -36.54
N SER A 140 14.59 0.46 -35.63
CA SER A 140 15.98 0.79 -35.99
C SER A 140 16.97 -0.17 -35.37
N THR A 141 17.83 -0.78 -36.20
CA THR A 141 18.87 -1.70 -35.78
C THR A 141 19.89 -1.04 -34.87
N ASP A 142 20.31 0.20 -35.20
CA ASP A 142 21.30 0.91 -34.40
C ASP A 142 20.81 1.21 -32.99
N PHE A 143 19.55 1.60 -32.86
CA PHE A 143 18.91 1.79 -31.56
C PHE A 143 18.79 0.47 -30.77
N LEU A 144 18.53 -0.64 -31.44
CA LEU A 144 18.40 -1.94 -30.78
C LEU A 144 19.73 -2.36 -30.08
N TYR A 145 20.88 -2.12 -30.74
CA TYR A 145 22.20 -2.41 -30.15
C TYR A 145 22.51 -1.58 -28.90
N VAL A 146 21.96 -0.39 -28.79
CA VAL A 146 22.13 0.49 -27.60
C VAL A 146 21.09 0.19 -26.54
N ILE A 147 19.84 0.07 -26.92
CA ILE A 147 18.71 -0.06 -25.98
C ILE A 147 18.63 -1.47 -25.39
N GLY A 148 18.97 -2.53 -26.14
CA GLY A 148 18.93 -3.89 -25.66
C GLY A 148 19.80 -4.15 -24.42
N PRO A 149 21.10 -3.77 -24.41
CA PRO A 149 21.93 -3.83 -23.20
C PRO A 149 21.39 -2.96 -22.04
N LEU A 150 20.83 -1.79 -22.35
CA LEU A 150 20.28 -0.89 -21.34
C LEU A 150 19.05 -1.50 -20.66
N GLU A 151 18.22 -2.22 -21.38
CA GLU A 151 17.10 -2.99 -20.85
C GLU A 151 17.53 -4.12 -19.93
N LEU A 152 18.57 -4.84 -20.33
CA LEU A 152 19.14 -5.90 -19.50
C LEU A 152 19.64 -5.32 -18.16
N LEU A 153 20.29 -4.15 -18.20
CA LEU A 153 20.72 -3.43 -17.00
C LEU A 153 19.53 -2.94 -16.17
N ALA A 154 18.46 -2.45 -16.81
CA ALA A 154 17.23 -2.06 -16.13
C ALA A 154 16.57 -3.25 -15.45
N LEU A 155 16.48 -4.40 -16.14
CA LEU A 155 15.95 -5.64 -15.57
C LEU A 155 16.77 -6.13 -14.37
N LEU A 156 18.10 -6.07 -14.46
CA LEU A 156 19.02 -6.37 -13.36
C LEU A 156 18.80 -5.42 -12.18
N PHE A 157 18.69 -4.13 -12.44
CA PHE A 157 18.39 -3.12 -11.42
C PHE A 157 17.07 -3.43 -10.70
N PHE A 158 15.99 -3.73 -11.43
CA PHE A 158 14.71 -4.10 -10.84
C PHE A 158 14.84 -5.38 -10.00
N THR A 159 15.49 -6.40 -10.51
CA THR A 159 15.63 -7.69 -9.81
C THR A 159 16.43 -7.55 -8.53
N ILE A 160 17.62 -6.90 -8.59
CA ILE A 160 18.49 -6.70 -7.42
C ILE A 160 17.82 -5.81 -6.38
N SER A 161 17.24 -4.70 -6.81
CA SER A 161 16.57 -3.77 -5.91
C SER A 161 15.35 -4.39 -5.26
N PHE A 162 14.63 -5.21 -6.02
CA PHE A 162 13.47 -5.93 -5.53
C PHE A 162 13.84 -6.96 -4.46
N VAL A 163 14.82 -7.81 -4.72
CA VAL A 163 15.32 -8.79 -3.74
C VAL A 163 15.87 -8.09 -2.50
N SER A 164 16.59 -6.97 -2.68
CA SER A 164 17.17 -6.20 -1.58
C SER A 164 16.12 -5.49 -0.71
N LEU A 165 15.03 -5.01 -1.29
CA LEU A 165 14.02 -4.21 -0.58
C LEU A 165 12.76 -5.00 -0.22
N GLY A 166 12.47 -6.09 -0.94
CA GLY A 166 11.27 -6.91 -0.75
C GLY A 166 11.28 -7.74 0.54
N TYR A 167 12.45 -7.98 1.12
CA TYR A 167 12.62 -8.78 2.34
C TYR A 167 11.99 -8.14 3.60
N ASN A 168 11.76 -6.83 3.59
CA ASN A 168 11.20 -6.11 4.74
C ASN A 168 9.67 -6.06 4.75
N TYR A 169 9.02 -6.71 3.79
CA TYR A 169 7.57 -6.73 3.67
C TYR A 169 7.05 -8.17 3.47
N ASN A 170 6.21 -8.63 4.40
CA ASN A 170 5.59 -9.96 4.32
C ASN A 170 4.10 -9.84 3.97
N PRO A 171 3.70 -10.11 2.70
CA PRO A 171 2.29 -10.07 2.29
C PRO A 171 1.39 -11.04 3.06
N ALA A 172 1.95 -12.16 3.55
CA ALA A 172 1.19 -13.15 4.32
C ALA A 172 0.68 -12.58 5.65
N GLU A 173 1.39 -11.63 6.25
CA GLU A 173 0.98 -10.96 7.48
C GLU A 173 -0.26 -10.07 7.26
N GLU A 174 -0.38 -9.45 6.07
CA GLU A 174 -1.54 -8.62 5.71
C GLU A 174 -2.79 -9.46 5.44
N LEU A 175 -2.64 -10.66 4.84
CA LEU A 175 -3.75 -11.58 4.61
C LEU A 175 -4.33 -12.09 5.93
N LEU A 176 -3.45 -12.46 6.88
CA LEU A 176 -3.88 -12.88 8.22
C LEU A 176 -4.59 -11.76 8.99
N ASP A 177 -4.20 -10.50 8.77
CA ASP A 177 -4.80 -9.35 9.43
C ASP A 177 -6.19 -9.02 8.86
N LYS A 178 -6.42 -9.26 7.57
CA LYS A 178 -7.75 -9.14 6.96
C LYS A 178 -8.73 -10.17 7.50
N ASP A 179 -8.30 -11.42 7.65
CA ASP A 179 -9.12 -12.47 8.22
C ASP A 179 -9.47 -12.15 9.69
N VAL A 180 -8.55 -11.51 10.41
CA VAL A 180 -8.76 -11.05 11.79
C VAL A 180 -9.71 -9.84 11.82
N GLU A 181 -9.50 -8.82 10.95
CA GLU A 181 -10.41 -7.65 10.85
C GLU A 181 -11.83 -8.06 10.43
N GLU A 182 -11.97 -8.99 9.50
CA GLU A 182 -13.26 -9.51 9.06
C GLU A 182 -13.98 -10.27 10.18
N ASN A 183 -13.27 -11.09 10.95
CA ASN A 183 -13.80 -11.77 12.10
C ASN A 183 -14.19 -10.81 13.24
N TYR A 184 -13.41 -9.75 13.51
CA TYR A 184 -13.78 -8.73 14.49
C TYR A 184 -15.00 -7.91 14.04
N ALA A 185 -15.10 -7.55 12.76
CA ALA A 185 -16.27 -6.86 12.22
C ALA A 185 -17.55 -7.71 12.33
N VAL A 186 -17.43 -9.03 12.11
CA VAL A 186 -18.55 -9.97 12.30
C VAL A 186 -18.96 -10.08 13.77
N MET A 187 -17.99 -10.10 14.70
CA MET A 187 -18.28 -10.12 16.14
C MET A 187 -18.90 -8.81 16.63
N GLU A 188 -18.45 -7.66 16.14
CA GLU A 188 -18.98 -6.34 16.49
C GLU A 188 -20.41 -6.18 15.97
N ASN A 189 -20.68 -6.60 14.73
CA ASN A 189 -22.03 -6.64 14.17
C ASN A 189 -22.94 -7.66 14.89
N GLY A 190 -22.42 -8.82 15.26
CA GLY A 190 -23.16 -9.82 16.03
C GLY A 190 -23.49 -9.36 17.46
N GLN A 191 -22.64 -8.55 18.10
CA GLN A 191 -22.95 -7.93 19.39
C GLN A 191 -23.97 -6.79 19.26
N MET A 192 -23.97 -6.02 18.15
CA MET A 192 -25.01 -5.06 17.87
C MET A 192 -26.39 -5.71 17.64
N GLU A 193 -26.44 -6.82 16.88
CA GLU A 193 -27.68 -7.56 16.70
C GLU A 193 -28.20 -8.16 18.03
N THR A 194 -27.33 -8.68 18.87
CA THR A 194 -27.73 -9.25 20.18
C THR A 194 -28.24 -8.14 21.11
N THR A 195 -27.62 -6.96 21.11
CA THR A 195 -28.07 -5.82 21.90
C THR A 195 -29.41 -5.24 21.39
N GLN A 196 -29.64 -5.26 20.08
CA GLN A 196 -30.94 -4.86 19.50
C GLN A 196 -32.04 -5.88 19.80
N ILE A 197 -31.74 -7.17 19.81
CA ILE A 197 -32.69 -8.23 20.18
C ILE A 197 -33.06 -8.13 21.66
N GLU A 198 -32.10 -7.91 22.57
CA GLU A 198 -32.39 -7.72 24.00
C GLU A 198 -33.19 -6.44 24.28
N THR A 199 -32.94 -5.34 23.54
CA THR A 199 -33.76 -4.12 23.67
C THR A 199 -35.17 -4.31 23.10
N THR A 200 -35.33 -5.07 22.02
CA THR A 200 -36.64 -5.33 21.42
C THR A 200 -37.46 -6.32 22.27
N GLU A 201 -36.84 -7.30 22.92
CA GLU A 201 -37.51 -8.21 23.84
C GLU A 201 -37.95 -7.52 25.15
N THR A 202 -37.18 -6.54 25.64
CA THR A 202 -37.53 -5.74 26.84
C THR A 202 -38.70 -4.78 26.54
N GLU A 203 -38.76 -4.17 25.34
CA GLU A 203 -39.88 -3.34 24.91
C GLU A 203 -41.17 -4.16 24.64
N SER A 204 -41.05 -5.36 24.06
CA SER A 204 -42.21 -6.23 23.83
C SER A 204 -42.78 -6.77 25.14
N THR A 205 -42.01 -6.98 26.19
CA THR A 205 -42.52 -7.45 27.48
C THR A 205 -43.20 -6.34 28.30
N GLN A 206 -42.79 -5.07 28.10
CA GLN A 206 -43.49 -3.93 28.73
C GLN A 206 -44.84 -3.58 28.05
N THR A 207 -44.96 -3.83 26.75
CA THR A 207 -46.19 -3.53 26.01
C THR A 207 -47.32 -4.55 26.28
N GLU A 208 -46.99 -5.80 26.64
CA GLU A 208 -48.01 -6.83 26.97
C GLU A 208 -48.61 -6.67 28.39
N ILE A 209 -47.98 -5.95 29.31
CA ILE A 209 -48.48 -5.72 30.69
C ILE A 209 -49.44 -4.52 30.75
N GLU A 210 -49.41 -3.56 29.79
CA GLU A 210 -50.29 -2.40 29.77
C GLU A 210 -51.65 -2.62 29.00
N GLN A 211 -51.86 -3.74 28.33
CA GLN A 211 -53.09 -3.96 27.54
C GLN A 211 -54.22 -4.69 28.29
N THR A 212 -54.13 -4.91 29.60
CA THR A 212 -55.18 -5.66 30.30
C THR A 212 -56.05 -4.83 31.24
N GLU A 213 -55.89 -3.51 31.37
CA GLU A 213 -56.82 -2.67 32.11
C GLU A 213 -57.09 -1.33 31.42
N SER A 214 -58.15 -1.20 30.71
CA SER A 214 -59.20 -0.18 30.74
C SER A 214 -60.02 -0.06 29.43
N SER A 215 -61.16 -0.71 29.52
CA SER A 215 -62.32 -0.27 28.73
C SER A 215 -63.09 0.75 29.57
N GLN A 216 -63.47 1.85 28.90
CA GLN A 216 -64.40 2.91 29.29
C GLN A 216 -63.79 4.21 29.86
N THR A 217 -63.74 5.27 29.11
CA THR A 217 -64.71 6.37 29.08
C THR A 217 -64.29 7.45 28.07
N GLU A 218 -65.32 8.08 27.49
CA GLU A 218 -65.32 9.07 26.42
C GLU A 218 -64.66 10.43 26.75
N ASN A 219 -64.13 11.05 25.67
CA ASN A 219 -64.25 12.48 25.33
C ASN A 219 -63.40 13.53 26.07
N ARG A 220 -62.43 14.09 25.43
CA ARG A 220 -62.35 15.50 25.02
C ARG A 220 -60.90 15.88 24.63
N GLY A 221 -60.85 16.57 23.50
CA GLY A 221 -59.55 16.97 22.88
C GLY A 221 -58.65 17.79 23.73
N GLU A 222 -57.38 17.50 23.54
CA GLU A 222 -56.30 18.48 23.64
C GLU A 222 -55.10 17.98 22.80
N THR A 223 -54.51 18.89 22.09
CA THR A 223 -53.40 18.79 21.15
C THR A 223 -52.21 18.01 21.71
N ALA A 224 -51.76 16.96 21.02
CA ALA A 224 -50.54 16.26 21.28
C ALA A 224 -49.33 17.17 20.96
N PRO A 225 -48.27 17.28 21.83
CA PRO A 225 -47.00 17.86 21.45
C PRO A 225 -46.19 16.87 20.61
N CYS A 226 -45.53 17.43 19.62
CA CYS A 226 -44.75 16.79 18.54
C CYS A 226 -43.89 15.59 18.93
N ALA A 227 -43.99 14.53 18.16
CA ALA A 227 -43.07 13.38 18.13
C ALA A 227 -41.62 13.74 17.71
N GLU A 228 -41.40 14.99 17.32
CA GLU A 228 -40.06 15.49 16.94
C GLU A 228 -39.15 15.78 18.13
N GLU A 229 -39.65 16.16 19.30
CA GLU A 229 -38.81 16.45 20.47
C GLU A 229 -38.24 15.19 21.15
N GLN A 230 -38.97 14.07 21.11
CA GLN A 230 -38.47 12.81 21.68
C GLN A 230 -37.36 12.14 20.85
N ASN A 231 -37.36 12.27 19.51
CA ASN A 231 -36.32 11.80 18.65
C ASN A 231 -35.00 12.58 18.82
N VAL A 232 -35.08 13.89 19.01
CA VAL A 232 -33.89 14.75 19.20
C VAL A 232 -33.19 14.49 20.55
N GLU A 233 -33.93 14.07 21.56
CA GLU A 233 -33.37 13.77 22.89
C GLU A 233 -32.75 12.35 22.94
N GLN A 234 -33.31 11.39 22.19
CA GLN A 234 -32.73 10.06 22.00
C GLN A 234 -31.45 10.13 21.17
N ASP A 235 -31.43 10.83 20.04
CA ASP A 235 -30.22 11.02 19.22
C ASP A 235 -29.07 11.67 19.99
N LYS A 236 -29.36 12.68 20.83
CA LYS A 236 -28.34 13.30 21.68
C LYS A 236 -27.82 12.37 22.77
N LYS A 237 -28.62 11.46 23.28
CA LYS A 237 -28.23 10.49 24.29
C LYS A 237 -27.36 9.36 23.69
N GLU A 238 -27.69 8.94 22.49
CA GLU A 238 -26.89 7.98 21.71
C GLU A 238 -25.54 8.57 21.30
N GLU A 239 -25.49 9.81 20.78
CA GLU A 239 -24.23 10.49 20.47
C GLU A 239 -23.33 10.65 21.71
N THR A 240 -23.91 10.98 22.87
CA THR A 240 -23.17 11.12 24.13
C THR A 240 -22.60 9.77 24.59
N LEU A 241 -23.37 8.69 24.44
CA LEU A 241 -22.94 7.34 24.78
C LEU A 241 -21.83 6.85 23.87
N GLN A 242 -21.96 7.05 22.57
CA GLN A 242 -20.93 6.72 21.57
C GLN A 242 -19.63 7.51 21.83
N GLN A 243 -19.71 8.79 22.20
CA GLN A 243 -18.54 9.60 22.56
C GLN A 243 -17.86 9.06 23.82
N GLN A 244 -18.61 8.63 24.84
CA GLN A 244 -18.06 8.04 26.06
C GLN A 244 -17.37 6.69 25.79
N PHE A 245 -17.96 5.83 24.94
CA PHE A 245 -17.34 4.57 24.51
C PHE A 245 -16.05 4.83 23.71
N ALA A 246 -16.05 5.78 22.81
CA ALA A 246 -14.87 6.16 22.04
C ALA A 246 -13.74 6.68 22.95
N ALA A 247 -14.06 7.52 23.94
CA ALA A 247 -13.09 8.04 24.91
C ALA A 247 -12.51 6.94 25.81
N ALA A 248 -13.36 6.03 26.29
CA ALA A 248 -12.94 4.86 27.08
C ALA A 248 -12.00 3.93 26.26
N ARG A 249 -12.35 3.69 24.99
CA ARG A 249 -11.53 2.87 24.09
C ARG A 249 -10.18 3.54 23.81
N GLN A 250 -10.14 4.84 23.58
CA GLN A 250 -8.90 5.61 23.42
C GLN A 250 -7.99 5.53 24.65
N LYS A 251 -8.57 5.57 25.85
CA LYS A 251 -7.82 5.41 27.11
C LYS A 251 -7.16 4.02 27.20
N ILE A 252 -7.88 2.97 26.88
CA ILE A 252 -7.35 1.61 26.86
C ILE A 252 -6.19 1.48 25.86
N ILE A 253 -6.34 2.02 24.65
CA ILE A 253 -5.27 2.00 23.63
C ILE A 253 -4.04 2.74 24.13
N ARG A 254 -4.21 3.90 24.75
CA ARG A 254 -3.13 4.68 25.34
C ARG A 254 -2.37 3.89 26.41
N GLU A 255 -3.07 3.30 27.38
CA GLU A 255 -2.46 2.51 28.45
C GLU A 255 -1.66 1.33 27.90
N LYS A 256 -2.18 0.64 26.87
CA LYS A 256 -1.49 -0.45 26.20
C LYS A 256 -0.23 0.03 25.45
N LEU A 257 -0.29 1.17 24.76
CA LEU A 257 0.86 1.76 24.08
C LEU A 257 1.94 2.20 25.07
N ASP A 258 1.54 2.85 26.18
CA ASP A 258 2.46 3.29 27.23
C ASP A 258 3.17 2.07 27.87
N ALA A 259 2.43 0.99 28.14
CA ALA A 259 3.00 -0.26 28.65
C ALA A 259 3.98 -0.90 27.64
N TRP A 260 3.63 -0.90 26.35
CA TRP A 260 4.51 -1.41 25.29
C TRP A 260 5.79 -0.57 25.17
N CYS A 261 5.69 0.75 25.25
CA CYS A 261 6.85 1.65 25.27
C CYS A 261 7.72 1.41 26.51
N ALA A 262 7.10 1.26 27.69
CA ALA A 262 7.80 0.95 28.94
C ALA A 262 8.56 -0.39 28.90
N SER A 263 8.01 -1.40 28.19
CA SER A 263 8.67 -2.68 27.95
C SER A 263 9.78 -2.64 26.89
N ARG A 264 10.08 -1.44 26.34
CA ARG A 264 11.03 -1.23 25.25
C ARG A 264 10.70 -1.98 23.96
N GLY A 265 9.42 -2.19 23.66
CA GLY A 265 8.99 -2.85 22.43
C GLY A 265 9.48 -2.16 21.16
N TYR A 266 9.75 -0.86 21.23
CA TYR A 266 10.33 -0.07 20.13
C TYR A 266 11.75 -0.50 19.71
N LYS A 267 12.47 -1.27 20.54
CA LYS A 267 13.80 -1.82 20.23
C LYS A 267 13.75 -2.81 19.06
N ASP A 268 12.65 -3.52 18.90
CA ASP A 268 12.49 -4.43 17.78
C ASP A 268 12.43 -3.65 16.46
N THR A 269 13.45 -3.85 15.61
CA THR A 269 13.53 -3.20 14.31
C THR A 269 12.53 -3.74 13.30
N SER A 270 11.95 -4.93 13.54
CA SER A 270 10.97 -5.56 12.64
C SER A 270 9.53 -5.10 12.88
N VAL A 271 9.29 -4.37 13.98
CA VAL A 271 7.96 -3.88 14.35
C VAL A 271 7.34 -3.04 13.23
N ASN A 272 6.11 -3.41 12.86
CA ASN A 272 5.26 -2.67 11.94
C ASN A 272 3.89 -2.43 12.60
N MET A 273 3.01 -1.66 11.94
CA MET A 273 1.68 -1.33 12.48
C MET A 273 0.84 -2.58 12.79
N ILE A 274 0.93 -3.61 11.94
CA ILE A 274 0.15 -4.85 12.10
C ILE A 274 0.66 -5.65 13.29
N SER A 275 1.98 -5.86 13.39
CA SER A 275 2.58 -6.61 14.50
C SER A 275 2.34 -5.90 15.84
N LEU A 276 2.40 -4.56 15.87
CA LEU A 276 2.08 -3.79 17.06
C LEU A 276 0.59 -3.91 17.43
N ALA A 277 -0.32 -3.71 16.49
CA ALA A 277 -1.76 -3.82 16.75
C ALA A 277 -2.11 -5.20 17.32
N ARG A 278 -1.54 -6.26 16.74
CA ARG A 278 -1.70 -7.65 17.24
C ARG A 278 -1.17 -7.82 18.67
N SER A 279 0.03 -7.30 18.97
CA SER A 279 0.61 -7.39 20.33
C SER A 279 -0.21 -6.66 21.38
N LEU A 280 -0.93 -5.61 20.98
CA LEU A 280 -1.83 -4.85 21.83
C LEU A 280 -3.26 -5.41 21.88
N SER A 281 -3.57 -6.46 21.10
CA SER A 281 -4.92 -7.02 20.93
C SER A 281 -5.94 -5.93 20.55
N ILE A 282 -5.61 -5.19 19.51
CA ILE A 282 -6.46 -4.18 18.84
C ILE A 282 -6.36 -4.33 17.34
N THR A 283 -7.30 -3.77 16.60
CA THR A 283 -7.23 -3.78 15.14
C THR A 283 -6.24 -2.74 14.61
N LYS A 284 -5.69 -2.98 13.44
CA LYS A 284 -4.85 -2.02 12.71
C LYS A 284 -5.58 -0.68 12.49
N THR A 285 -6.87 -0.77 12.19
CA THR A 285 -7.73 0.40 11.94
C THR A 285 -7.91 1.24 13.21
N GLU A 286 -8.10 0.61 14.36
CA GLU A 286 -8.18 1.29 15.65
C GLU A 286 -6.86 2.00 15.99
N LEU A 287 -5.72 1.30 15.82
CA LEU A 287 -4.40 1.90 16.07
C LEU A 287 -4.14 3.09 15.14
N SER A 288 -4.43 2.95 13.85
CA SER A 288 -4.28 4.03 12.86
C SER A 288 -5.15 5.22 13.19
N ARG A 289 -6.43 5.00 13.53
CA ARG A 289 -7.37 6.04 13.94
C ARG A 289 -6.91 6.74 15.21
N TYR A 290 -6.44 5.99 16.21
CA TYR A 290 -5.92 6.54 17.45
C TYR A 290 -4.71 7.44 17.21
N LEU A 291 -3.71 6.98 16.45
CA LEU A 291 -2.51 7.78 16.15
C LEU A 291 -2.84 9.03 15.34
N SER A 292 -3.76 8.94 14.39
CA SER A 292 -4.23 10.08 13.61
C SER A 292 -5.02 11.08 14.46
N SER A 293 -5.95 10.61 15.31
CA SER A 293 -6.82 11.50 16.10
C SER A 293 -6.11 12.13 17.32
N CYS A 294 -5.25 11.36 18.02
CA CYS A 294 -4.61 11.82 19.26
C CYS A 294 -3.25 12.49 19.03
N TYR A 295 -2.49 12.05 18.04
CA TYR A 295 -1.14 12.55 17.76
C TYR A 295 -1.01 13.26 16.42
N ASN A 296 -2.06 13.26 15.58
CA ASN A 296 -2.06 13.81 14.22
C ASN A 296 -0.87 13.31 13.38
N THR A 297 -0.56 12.01 13.48
CA THR A 297 0.62 11.41 12.87
C THR A 297 0.36 10.00 12.34
N THR A 298 1.27 9.48 11.53
CA THR A 298 1.27 8.08 11.08
C THR A 298 2.07 7.21 12.04
N PHE A 299 1.83 5.89 12.02
CA PHE A 299 2.59 4.92 12.82
C PHE A 299 4.11 5.06 12.67
N ARG A 300 4.59 5.21 11.44
CA ARG A 300 6.03 5.35 11.16
C ARG A 300 6.64 6.57 11.84
N ILE A 301 5.96 7.71 11.77
CA ILE A 301 6.45 8.96 12.37
C ILE A 301 6.38 8.87 13.88
N TRP A 302 5.29 8.34 14.43
CA TRP A 302 5.13 8.12 15.88
C TRP A 302 6.23 7.19 16.43
N LEU A 303 6.49 6.05 15.78
CA LEU A 303 7.50 5.11 16.24
C LEU A 303 8.91 5.70 16.13
N ALA A 304 9.19 6.46 15.07
CA ALA A 304 10.45 7.18 14.91
C ALA A 304 10.67 8.20 16.03
N GLU A 305 9.62 8.90 16.46
CA GLU A 305 9.66 9.83 17.60
C GLU A 305 9.95 9.11 18.92
N VAL A 306 9.25 8.01 19.19
CA VAL A 306 9.48 7.16 20.38
C VAL A 306 10.94 6.70 20.46
N ARG A 307 11.47 6.20 19.33
CA ARG A 307 12.88 5.77 19.22
C ARG A 307 13.86 6.93 19.39
N PHE A 308 13.51 8.09 18.86
CA PHE A 308 14.33 9.29 18.94
C PHE A 308 14.46 9.81 20.38
N GLU A 309 13.34 9.90 21.11
CA GLU A 309 13.37 10.28 22.51
C GLU A 309 14.13 9.25 23.37
N ALA A 310 13.95 7.96 23.11
CA ALA A 310 14.73 6.92 23.75
C ALA A 310 16.26 7.06 23.48
N ALA A 311 16.63 7.45 22.26
CA ALA A 311 18.03 7.69 21.91
C ALA A 311 18.61 8.91 22.63
N LYS A 312 17.86 10.00 22.75
CA LYS A 312 18.26 11.18 23.53
C LYS A 312 18.51 10.82 24.99
N GLN A 313 17.58 10.09 25.60
CA GLN A 313 17.73 9.64 26.97
C GLN A 313 18.95 8.74 27.14
N MET A 314 19.15 7.76 26.24
CA MET A 314 20.28 6.83 26.29
C MET A 314 21.63 7.53 26.11
N ILE A 315 21.72 8.58 25.29
CA ILE A 315 22.94 9.39 25.13
C ILE A 315 23.32 10.08 26.44
N LEU A 316 22.35 10.53 27.21
CA LEU A 316 22.59 11.21 28.51
C LEU A 316 22.91 10.21 29.62
N GLU A 317 22.22 9.07 29.65
CA GLU A 317 22.42 8.03 30.67
C GLU A 317 23.74 7.24 30.47
N HIS A 318 24.13 7.03 29.20
CA HIS A 318 25.29 6.24 28.80
C HIS A 318 26.22 7.02 27.85
N PRO A 319 26.94 8.02 28.36
CA PRO A 319 27.80 8.86 27.52
C PRO A 319 28.97 8.13 26.89
N ASP A 320 29.32 6.94 27.34
CA ASP A 320 30.34 6.04 26.78
C ASP A 320 29.87 5.24 25.58
N TYR A 321 28.55 5.14 25.35
CA TYR A 321 28.01 4.35 24.24
C TYR A 321 28.32 4.99 22.89
N SER A 322 28.69 4.13 21.94
CA SER A 322 28.85 4.54 20.54
C SER A 322 27.49 4.77 19.88
N ASN A 323 27.46 5.59 18.82
CA ASN A 323 26.23 5.79 18.05
C ASN A 323 25.69 4.51 17.40
N ASP A 324 26.54 3.50 17.18
CA ASP A 324 26.12 2.20 16.67
C ASP A 324 25.35 1.42 17.75
N VAL A 325 25.83 1.43 18.99
CA VAL A 325 25.15 0.83 20.15
C VAL A 325 23.83 1.54 20.40
N ILE A 326 23.82 2.88 20.45
CA ILE A 326 22.61 3.67 20.65
C ILE A 326 21.57 3.37 19.56
N SER A 327 22.02 3.33 18.29
CA SER A 327 21.17 3.00 17.16
C SER A 327 20.49 1.63 17.33
N ALA A 328 21.25 0.60 17.70
CA ALA A 328 20.75 -0.76 17.90
C ALA A 328 19.82 -0.85 19.10
N GLU A 329 20.20 -0.27 20.25
CA GLU A 329 19.44 -0.33 21.50
C GLU A 329 18.12 0.46 21.44
N CYS A 330 18.03 1.48 20.58
CA CYS A 330 16.82 2.27 20.38
C CYS A 330 16.01 1.81 19.17
N GLY A 331 16.35 0.68 18.51
CA GLY A 331 15.58 0.07 17.44
C GLY A 331 15.65 0.79 16.10
N PHE A 332 16.68 1.60 15.85
CA PHE A 332 16.91 2.16 14.52
C PHE A 332 17.46 1.08 13.58
N SER A 333 16.92 1.01 12.38
CA SER A 333 17.40 0.05 11.36
C SER A 333 18.83 0.29 10.88
N SER A 334 19.39 1.47 11.15
CA SER A 334 20.77 1.80 10.85
C SER A 334 21.23 3.06 11.58
N ARG A 335 22.56 3.16 11.82
CA ARG A 335 23.18 4.38 12.32
C ARG A 335 22.88 5.60 11.44
N SER A 336 22.82 5.42 10.13
CA SER A 336 22.49 6.50 9.20
C SER A 336 21.08 7.04 9.42
N TYR A 337 20.15 6.19 9.84
CA TYR A 337 18.78 6.63 10.18
C TYR A 337 18.77 7.45 11.47
N LEU A 338 19.48 7.02 12.51
CA LEU A 338 19.67 7.79 13.74
C LEU A 338 20.26 9.19 13.44
N TYR A 339 21.34 9.26 12.65
CA TYR A 339 21.95 10.54 12.26
C TYR A 339 20.98 11.47 11.51
N ARG A 340 20.17 10.91 10.61
CA ARG A 340 19.19 11.69 9.87
C ARG A 340 18.11 12.25 10.79
N MET A 341 17.62 11.45 11.74
CA MET A 341 16.63 11.91 12.73
C MET A 341 17.16 13.05 13.58
N PHE A 342 18.41 12.93 14.09
CA PHE A 342 19.04 14.02 14.84
C PHE A 342 19.24 15.29 13.99
N LYS A 343 19.66 15.11 12.73
CA LYS A 343 19.83 16.25 11.81
C LYS A 343 18.53 16.96 11.50
N GLU A 344 17.45 16.21 11.37
CA GLU A 344 16.11 16.73 11.06
C GLU A 344 15.49 17.43 12.29
N LYS A 345 15.61 16.82 13.47
CA LYS A 345 14.95 17.29 14.70
C LYS A 345 15.77 18.33 15.46
N GLU A 346 17.08 18.15 15.58
CA GLU A 346 17.96 18.98 16.42
C GLU A 346 18.95 19.81 15.58
N GLY A 347 18.92 19.69 14.26
CA GLY A 347 19.82 20.39 13.36
C GLY A 347 21.28 19.96 13.41
N CYS A 348 21.66 18.98 14.26
CA CYS A 348 23.02 18.55 14.49
C CYS A 348 23.14 17.01 14.53
N SER A 349 24.39 16.50 14.60
CA SER A 349 24.63 15.06 14.75
C SER A 349 24.40 14.60 16.20
N PRO A 350 24.15 13.30 16.45
CA PRO A 350 24.03 12.76 17.81
C PRO A 350 25.24 13.11 18.70
N THR A 351 26.46 13.01 18.15
CA THR A 351 27.70 13.36 18.85
C THR A 351 27.78 14.84 19.20
N ALA A 352 27.38 15.72 18.27
CA ALA A 352 27.35 17.17 18.53
C ALA A 352 26.24 17.54 19.53
N TRP A 353 25.09 16.87 19.49
CA TRP A 353 24.02 17.03 20.43
C TRP A 353 24.45 16.63 21.86
N LYS A 354 25.11 15.48 21.98
CA LYS A 354 25.72 15.02 23.22
C LYS A 354 26.65 16.08 23.82
N GLY A 355 27.59 16.62 23.03
CA GLY A 355 28.53 17.64 23.52
C GLY A 355 27.90 18.96 23.94
N LYS A 356 26.64 19.23 23.57
CA LYS A 356 25.89 20.40 24.01
C LYS A 356 25.06 20.16 25.29
N ASN A 357 24.74 18.90 25.60
CA ASN A 357 23.81 18.52 26.66
C ASN A 357 24.45 17.64 27.75
N SER A 358 25.74 17.30 27.62
CA SER A 358 26.60 16.65 28.64
C SER A 358 27.42 17.69 29.41
#